data_591ee74f0b2392d02ffc43ce326b8268
#
_entry.id   591ee74f0b2392d02ffc43ce326b8268
#
_cell.length_a   1.000
_cell.length_b   1.000
_cell.length_c   1.000
_cell.angle_alpha   90.00
_cell.angle_beta   90.00
_cell.angle_gamma   90.00
#
_symmetry.space_group_name_H-M   'P 1'
#
loop_
_entity.id
_entity.type
_entity.pdbx_description
1 polymer ?
#
loop_
_entity_poly.entity_id
_entity_poly.type
_entity_poly.pdbx_seq_one_letter_code
_entity_poly.pdbx_strand_id
1 'polypeptide(L)'
;MKRFLITLGALLLATSTITAQISQADIDKAFKVMEDTEDTLAYHGDYSATVSLVVEKPGKPKENLQFKIFERTDDKLMTLVQLFPEADKGKGYLRNDDNIWSYDPISRKFTHTSIKEAIGDSDIKLDDVEQSKQKWRANYDVEAYEQGTLGKYPVHIITLKAKTSEPSYAKSKFYIRTDIPLVLKEEDFSGSDRLMRTILIPKYSKVPAGYVGTQILIRDELNKGEQTQQVISDLTFDSLPDKIFTKAYLEGLN
;
A
#
# COMPACT_ATOMS: atom_id res chain seq x y z
N MET A 1 -45.88 8.79 -66.87
CA MET A 1 -44.64 8.27 -66.19
C MET A 1 -44.62 8.84 -64.79
N LYS A 2 -45.06 8.02 -63.78
CA LYS A 2 -45.05 8.43 -62.36
C LYS A 2 -43.78 7.88 -61.71
N ARG A 3 -42.92 8.76 -61.18
CA ARG A 3 -41.72 8.37 -60.41
C ARG A 3 -42.10 8.19 -58.94
N PHE A 4 -41.93 6.96 -58.43
CA PHE A 4 -42.02 6.66 -57.01
C PHE A 4 -40.66 6.98 -56.34
N LEU A 5 -40.67 7.91 -55.36
CA LEU A 5 -39.53 8.11 -54.43
C LEU A 5 -39.75 7.16 -53.25
N ILE A 6 -38.79 6.25 -53.06
CA ILE A 6 -38.71 5.42 -51.85
C ILE A 6 -37.76 6.15 -50.90
N THR A 7 -38.29 6.67 -49.79
CA THR A 7 -37.52 7.27 -48.70
C THR A 7 -37.10 6.13 -47.75
N LEU A 8 -35.82 5.83 -47.75
CA LEU A 8 -35.21 4.85 -46.82
C LEU A 8 -34.96 5.56 -45.47
N GLY A 9 -35.79 5.29 -44.46
CA GLY A 9 -35.61 5.75 -43.11
C GLY A 9 -34.52 4.91 -42.39
N ALA A 10 -33.37 5.51 -42.14
CA ALA A 10 -32.32 4.91 -41.31
C ALA A 10 -32.72 5.00 -39.82
N LEU A 11 -33.07 3.86 -39.24
CA LEU A 11 -33.32 3.72 -37.80
C LEU A 11 -31.96 3.67 -37.06
N LEU A 12 -31.53 4.79 -36.46
CA LEU A 12 -30.39 4.82 -35.56
C LEU A 12 -30.77 4.16 -34.23
N LEU A 13 -30.35 2.90 -34.04
CA LEU A 13 -30.34 2.26 -32.73
C LEU A 13 -29.24 2.87 -31.87
N ALA A 14 -29.59 3.81 -30.98
CA ALA A 14 -28.72 4.29 -29.94
C ALA A 14 -28.56 3.17 -28.88
N THR A 15 -27.45 2.44 -28.92
CA THR A 15 -27.06 1.51 -27.85
C THR A 15 -26.55 2.35 -26.67
N SER A 16 -27.45 2.68 -25.74
CA SER A 16 -27.05 3.21 -24.43
C SER A 16 -26.36 2.08 -23.67
N THR A 17 -25.04 2.19 -23.48
CA THR A 17 -24.30 1.38 -22.50
C THR A 17 -24.77 1.82 -21.11
N ILE A 18 -25.69 1.05 -20.53
CA ILE A 18 -26.05 1.17 -19.12
C ILE A 18 -24.85 0.64 -18.34
N THR A 19 -23.99 1.52 -17.87
CA THR A 19 -23.05 1.19 -16.79
C THR A 19 -23.90 0.87 -15.57
N ALA A 20 -23.97 -0.40 -15.18
CA ALA A 20 -24.69 -0.82 -13.99
C ALA A 20 -24.06 -0.11 -12.79
N GLN A 21 -24.83 0.76 -12.14
CA GLN A 21 -24.40 1.44 -10.94
C GLN A 21 -24.26 0.38 -9.84
N ILE A 22 -23.10 0.39 -9.12
CA ILE A 22 -22.87 -0.53 -8.00
C ILE A 22 -23.97 -0.36 -6.94
N SER A 23 -24.47 -1.47 -6.39
CA SER A 23 -25.53 -1.44 -5.38
C SER A 23 -24.99 -0.93 -4.04
N GLN A 24 -25.86 -0.29 -3.23
CA GLN A 24 -25.48 0.14 -1.88
C GLN A 24 -25.05 -1.05 -1.00
N ALA A 25 -25.69 -2.22 -1.17
CA ALA A 25 -25.32 -3.43 -0.45
C ALA A 25 -23.90 -3.92 -0.79
N ASP A 26 -23.47 -3.80 -2.05
CA ASP A 26 -22.10 -4.15 -2.46
C ASP A 26 -21.08 -3.13 -1.94
N ILE A 27 -21.44 -1.84 -1.90
CA ILE A 27 -20.61 -0.79 -1.30
C ILE A 27 -20.37 -1.09 0.18
N ASP A 28 -21.44 -1.38 0.94
CA ASP A 28 -21.33 -1.66 2.38
C ASP A 28 -20.54 -2.94 2.63
N LYS A 29 -20.73 -3.96 1.80
CA LYS A 29 -19.98 -5.22 1.87
C LYS A 29 -18.50 -5.02 1.55
N ALA A 30 -18.17 -4.24 0.53
CA ALA A 30 -16.78 -3.91 0.18
C ALA A 30 -16.06 -3.24 1.34
N PHE A 31 -16.65 -2.19 1.93
CA PHE A 31 -16.06 -1.51 3.08
C PHE A 31 -15.94 -2.43 4.30
N LYS A 32 -16.93 -3.28 4.57
CA LYS A 32 -16.85 -4.24 5.65
C LYS A 32 -15.67 -5.20 5.47
N VAL A 33 -15.44 -5.70 4.25
CA VAL A 33 -14.28 -6.55 3.94
C VAL A 33 -12.97 -5.81 4.15
N MET A 34 -12.86 -4.53 3.76
CA MET A 34 -11.66 -3.71 4.01
C MET A 34 -11.40 -3.52 5.51
N GLU A 35 -12.44 -3.19 6.28
CA GLU A 35 -12.39 -3.03 7.74
C GLU A 35 -11.98 -4.35 8.43
N ASP A 36 -12.58 -5.48 8.03
CA ASP A 36 -12.23 -6.81 8.55
C ASP A 36 -10.78 -7.22 8.21
N THR A 37 -10.28 -6.76 7.07
CA THR A 37 -8.87 -6.97 6.68
C THR A 37 -7.93 -6.25 7.64
N GLU A 38 -8.21 -5.00 7.98
CA GLU A 38 -7.42 -4.26 8.97
C GLU A 38 -7.47 -4.93 10.34
N ASP A 39 -8.66 -5.30 10.82
CA ASP A 39 -8.83 -5.95 12.12
C ASP A 39 -8.15 -7.34 12.19
N THR A 40 -7.88 -7.97 11.03
CA THR A 40 -7.19 -9.26 10.93
C THR A 40 -5.67 -9.12 11.02
N LEU A 41 -5.13 -7.98 10.63
CA LEU A 41 -3.70 -7.71 10.69
C LEU A 41 -3.27 -7.39 12.12
N ALA A 42 -2.08 -7.82 12.49
CA ALA A 42 -1.54 -7.68 13.85
C ALA A 42 -0.87 -6.34 14.12
N TYR A 43 -0.94 -5.40 13.20
CA TYR A 43 -0.26 -4.09 13.31
C TYR A 43 -1.10 -3.09 14.10
N HIS A 44 -1.33 -3.38 15.39
CA HIS A 44 -2.04 -2.49 16.32
C HIS A 44 -1.17 -2.22 17.54
N GLY A 45 -1.20 -0.98 18.04
CA GLY A 45 -0.39 -0.54 19.17
C GLY A 45 1.09 -0.44 18.85
N ASP A 46 1.93 -0.84 19.79
CA ASP A 46 3.38 -0.81 19.66
C ASP A 46 3.89 -2.08 18.96
N TYR A 47 4.77 -1.94 17.98
CA TYR A 47 5.53 -3.05 17.43
C TYR A 47 6.90 -2.61 16.92
N SER A 48 7.81 -3.56 16.79
CA SER A 48 9.06 -3.38 16.06
C SER A 48 9.36 -4.57 15.17
N ALA A 49 10.05 -4.32 14.04
CA ALA A 49 10.46 -5.37 13.12
C ALA A 49 11.77 -5.01 12.43
N THR A 50 12.41 -6.01 11.82
CA THR A 50 13.47 -5.81 10.83
C THR A 50 12.87 -5.97 9.44
N VAL A 51 13.06 -4.97 8.58
CA VAL A 51 12.60 -4.96 7.20
C VAL A 51 13.81 -5.08 6.29
N SER A 52 13.89 -6.16 5.51
CA SER A 52 14.93 -6.38 4.51
C SER A 52 14.35 -6.22 3.11
N LEU A 53 14.99 -5.40 2.27
CA LEU A 53 14.58 -5.13 0.90
C LEU A 53 15.65 -5.62 -0.07
N VAL A 54 15.21 -6.22 -1.18
CA VAL A 54 16.04 -6.48 -2.36
C VAL A 54 15.43 -5.72 -3.52
N VAL A 55 16.11 -4.66 -3.95
CA VAL A 55 15.69 -3.80 -5.06
C VAL A 55 16.36 -4.29 -6.34
N GLU A 56 15.57 -4.56 -7.35
CA GLU A 56 16.01 -4.99 -8.66
C GLU A 56 15.60 -3.97 -9.72
N LYS A 57 16.59 -3.42 -10.43
CA LYS A 57 16.38 -2.51 -11.57
C LYS A 57 17.14 -3.01 -12.79
N PRO A 58 16.53 -2.99 -13.98
CA PRO A 58 17.19 -3.47 -15.22
C PRO A 58 18.53 -2.79 -15.46
N GLY A 59 19.56 -3.61 -15.70
CA GLY A 59 20.90 -3.11 -16.00
C GLY A 59 21.69 -2.57 -14.80
N LYS A 60 21.14 -2.66 -13.57
CA LYS A 60 21.84 -2.30 -12.34
C LYS A 60 22.10 -3.54 -11.47
N PRO A 61 23.16 -3.55 -10.64
CA PRO A 61 23.31 -4.55 -9.59
C PRO A 61 22.11 -4.51 -8.63
N LYS A 62 21.76 -5.67 -8.06
CA LYS A 62 20.74 -5.72 -7.00
C LYS A 62 21.23 -4.94 -5.79
N GLU A 63 20.36 -4.12 -5.25
CA GLU A 63 20.60 -3.39 -4.01
C GLU A 63 19.91 -4.10 -2.85
N ASN A 64 20.65 -4.27 -1.75
CA ASN A 64 20.10 -4.82 -0.52
C ASN A 64 20.05 -3.70 0.52
N LEU A 65 18.85 -3.51 1.10
CA LEU A 65 18.64 -2.53 2.17
C LEU A 65 18.09 -3.26 3.38
N GLN A 66 18.45 -2.80 4.57
CA GLN A 66 17.87 -3.30 5.81
C GLN A 66 17.55 -2.16 6.75
N PHE A 67 16.38 -2.23 7.36
CA PHE A 67 15.89 -1.22 8.29
C PHE A 67 15.38 -1.88 9.57
N LYS A 68 15.46 -1.15 10.68
CA LYS A 68 14.68 -1.40 11.89
C LYS A 68 13.53 -0.42 11.93
N ILE A 69 12.31 -0.93 12.03
CA ILE A 69 11.11 -0.13 12.23
C ILE A 69 10.64 -0.24 13.68
N PHE A 70 10.20 0.88 14.22
CA PHE A 70 9.48 1.01 15.48
C PHE A 70 8.22 1.82 15.19
N GLU A 71 7.07 1.33 15.62
CA GLU A 71 5.81 2.03 15.36
C GLU A 71 4.88 1.90 16.57
N ARG A 72 4.16 2.98 16.83
CA ARG A 72 3.00 3.06 17.71
C ARG A 72 1.84 3.58 16.87
N THR A 73 1.02 2.65 16.39
CA THR A 73 0.00 2.91 15.38
C THR A 73 -1.09 3.85 15.88
N ASP A 74 -1.51 3.72 17.14
CA ASP A 74 -2.60 4.50 17.72
C ASP A 74 -2.26 5.99 17.82
N ASP A 75 -0.97 6.31 18.02
CA ASP A 75 -0.46 7.68 18.14
C ASP A 75 0.17 8.19 16.84
N LYS A 76 0.18 7.39 15.76
CA LYS A 76 0.87 7.68 14.49
C LYS A 76 2.34 8.04 14.67
N LEU A 77 3.03 7.32 15.54
CA LEU A 77 4.47 7.48 15.76
C LEU A 77 5.22 6.39 15.02
N MET A 78 6.26 6.77 14.27
CA MET A 78 7.14 5.82 13.58
C MET A 78 8.58 6.31 13.64
N THR A 79 9.49 5.37 13.84
CA THR A 79 10.93 5.55 13.64
C THR A 79 11.44 4.43 12.76
N LEU A 80 12.00 4.77 11.61
CA LEU A 80 12.64 3.84 10.68
C LEU A 80 14.14 4.17 10.65
N VAL A 81 14.98 3.17 10.90
CA VAL A 81 16.45 3.33 10.95
C VAL A 81 17.08 2.39 9.94
N GLN A 82 17.88 2.91 9.04
CA GLN A 82 18.67 2.11 8.09
C GLN A 82 19.83 1.43 8.79
N LEU A 83 19.91 0.09 8.63
CA LEU A 83 20.95 -0.77 9.20
C LEU A 83 22.00 -1.16 8.16
N PHE A 84 21.60 -1.26 6.88
CA PHE A 84 22.44 -1.65 5.76
C PHE A 84 21.98 -0.93 4.47
N PRO A 85 22.90 -0.56 3.54
CA PRO A 85 24.37 -0.76 3.59
C PRO A 85 25.07 0.08 4.65
N GLU A 86 26.30 -0.30 5.04
CA GLU A 86 27.06 0.40 6.08
C GLU A 86 27.30 1.88 5.77
N ALA A 87 27.42 2.23 4.48
CA ALA A 87 27.58 3.63 4.04
C ALA A 87 26.36 4.51 4.36
N ASP A 88 25.18 3.92 4.53
CA ASP A 88 23.92 4.63 4.79
C ASP A 88 23.37 4.34 6.19
N LYS A 89 24.10 3.59 6.98
CA LYS A 89 23.71 3.22 8.33
C LYS A 89 23.44 4.44 9.21
N GLY A 90 22.33 4.39 9.94
CA GLY A 90 21.88 5.49 10.77
C GLY A 90 21.05 6.55 10.05
N LYS A 91 20.95 6.52 8.71
CA LYS A 91 19.88 7.27 8.03
C LYS A 91 18.54 6.82 8.57
N GLY A 92 17.57 7.72 8.65
CA GLY A 92 16.29 7.34 9.23
C GLY A 92 15.15 8.26 8.86
N TYR A 93 13.96 7.81 9.21
CA TYR A 93 12.75 8.60 9.13
C TYR A 93 12.10 8.64 10.51
N LEU A 94 11.59 9.80 10.86
CA LEU A 94 10.82 10.03 12.08
C LEU A 94 9.46 10.59 11.69
N ARG A 95 8.40 9.95 12.18
CA ARG A 95 7.05 10.46 12.06
C ARG A 95 6.48 10.76 13.44
N ASN A 96 5.80 11.89 13.53
CA ASN A 96 4.98 12.26 14.67
C ASN A 96 3.69 12.90 14.11
N ASP A 97 2.59 12.15 14.14
CA ASP A 97 1.32 12.46 13.51
C ASP A 97 1.49 12.72 11.99
N ASP A 98 1.17 13.90 11.49
CA ASP A 98 1.29 14.25 10.08
C ASP A 98 2.68 14.84 9.72
N ASN A 99 3.58 14.98 10.70
CA ASN A 99 4.92 15.50 10.48
C ASN A 99 5.91 14.37 10.27
N ILE A 100 6.63 14.41 9.14
CA ILE A 100 7.63 13.40 8.79
C ILE A 100 8.95 14.10 8.49
N TRP A 101 10.04 13.55 9.01
CA TRP A 101 11.40 14.02 8.77
C TRP A 101 12.29 12.87 8.31
N SER A 102 13.09 13.11 7.30
CA SER A 102 14.28 12.31 7.01
C SER A 102 15.46 12.82 7.84
N TYR A 103 16.31 11.92 8.32
CA TYR A 103 17.53 12.20 9.05
C TYR A 103 18.75 11.69 8.29
N ASP A 104 19.75 12.55 8.17
CA ASP A 104 21.06 12.21 7.60
C ASP A 104 22.11 12.28 8.73
N PRO A 105 22.75 11.15 9.11
CA PRO A 105 23.71 11.09 10.23
C PRO A 105 25.03 11.79 9.92
N ILE A 106 25.42 11.93 8.64
CA ILE A 106 26.67 12.58 8.24
C ILE A 106 26.57 14.09 8.47
N SER A 107 25.52 14.69 7.96
CA SER A 107 25.26 16.13 8.15
C SER A 107 24.57 16.44 9.48
N ARG A 108 24.05 15.43 10.18
CA ARG A 108 23.24 15.53 11.40
C ARG A 108 22.02 16.44 11.24
N LYS A 109 21.40 16.40 10.06
CA LYS A 109 20.26 17.27 9.70
C LYS A 109 18.99 16.47 9.56
N PHE A 110 17.90 17.09 10.02
CA PHE A 110 16.53 16.67 9.75
C PHE A 110 15.96 17.53 8.62
N THR A 111 15.39 16.87 7.61
CA THR A 111 14.67 17.52 6.51
C THR A 111 13.23 17.08 6.55
N HIS A 112 12.29 18.02 6.50
CA HIS A 112 10.87 17.68 6.42
C HIS A 112 10.58 17.00 5.07
N THR A 113 9.80 15.91 5.12
CA THR A 113 9.48 15.09 3.94
C THR A 113 8.01 14.68 3.93
N SER A 114 7.60 13.89 2.93
CA SER A 114 6.23 13.43 2.73
C SER A 114 6.10 11.94 3.03
N ILE A 115 4.92 11.52 3.51
CA ILE A 115 4.56 10.09 3.63
C ILE A 115 4.63 9.36 2.28
N LYS A 116 4.52 10.07 1.16
CA LYS A 116 4.59 9.53 -0.20
C LYS A 116 6.01 9.36 -0.72
N GLU A 117 7.02 9.70 0.08
CA GLU A 117 8.44 9.55 -0.29
C GLU A 117 8.83 8.08 -0.34
N ALA A 118 9.63 7.72 -1.34
CA ALA A 118 10.19 6.37 -1.46
C ALA A 118 11.27 6.13 -0.39
N ILE A 119 11.35 4.92 0.10
CA ILE A 119 12.40 4.48 1.04
C ILE A 119 13.65 4.10 0.24
N GLY A 120 14.65 4.96 0.25
CA GLY A 120 15.83 4.80 -0.58
C GLY A 120 15.48 4.76 -2.07
N ASP A 121 16.14 3.89 -2.84
CA ASP A 121 15.88 3.67 -4.28
C ASP A 121 14.81 2.59 -4.54
N SER A 122 14.02 2.19 -3.52
CA SER A 122 13.01 1.14 -3.62
C SER A 122 11.68 1.64 -4.18
N ASP A 123 10.80 0.70 -4.57
CA ASP A 123 9.42 0.97 -4.97
C ASP A 123 8.46 1.08 -3.77
N ILE A 124 9.00 1.04 -2.53
CA ILE A 124 8.25 1.14 -1.28
C ILE A 124 8.22 2.59 -0.84
N LYS A 125 7.03 3.10 -0.55
CA LYS A 125 6.84 4.42 0.04
C LYS A 125 6.70 4.33 1.56
N LEU A 126 6.86 5.45 2.24
CA LEU A 126 6.67 5.51 3.69
C LEU A 126 5.22 5.17 4.10
N ASP A 127 4.21 5.46 3.27
CA ASP A 127 2.83 5.07 3.52
C ASP A 127 2.57 3.55 3.34
N ASP A 128 3.41 2.82 2.62
CA ASP A 128 3.32 1.36 2.52
C ASP A 128 3.80 0.64 3.79
N VAL A 129 4.64 1.28 4.58
CA VAL A 129 5.15 0.71 5.85
C VAL A 129 4.38 1.22 7.07
N GLU A 130 3.61 2.27 6.90
CA GLU A 130 2.71 2.78 7.92
C GLU A 130 1.51 1.85 8.08
N GLN A 131 1.18 1.49 9.32
CA GLN A 131 0.07 0.61 9.65
C GLN A 131 -1.05 1.33 10.43
N SER A 132 -1.15 2.64 10.33
CA SER A 132 -2.23 3.38 10.97
C SER A 132 -3.59 3.02 10.35
N LYS A 133 -4.65 3.05 11.17
CA LYS A 133 -6.01 2.73 10.74
C LYS A 133 -6.48 3.63 9.60
N GLN A 134 -6.82 3.02 8.47
CA GLN A 134 -7.30 3.74 7.29
C GLN A 134 -8.74 4.24 7.47
N LYS A 135 -9.00 5.41 6.96
CA LYS A 135 -10.36 5.98 6.91
C LYS A 135 -11.03 5.63 5.57
N TRP A 136 -11.29 4.35 5.33
CA TRP A 136 -11.76 3.85 4.04
C TRP A 136 -12.94 4.64 3.49
N ARG A 137 -14.02 4.73 4.24
CA ARG A 137 -15.25 5.43 3.82
C ARG A 137 -15.07 6.94 3.62
N ALA A 138 -14.15 7.56 4.34
CA ALA A 138 -13.85 8.98 4.18
C ALA A 138 -13.01 9.27 2.93
N ASN A 139 -12.04 8.42 2.65
CA ASN A 139 -11.03 8.67 1.64
C ASN A 139 -11.35 8.04 0.26
N TYR A 140 -12.27 7.06 0.21
CA TYR A 140 -12.54 6.30 -1.01
C TYR A 140 -14.01 6.14 -1.31
N ASP A 141 -14.33 6.05 -2.61
CA ASP A 141 -15.57 5.49 -3.15
C ASP A 141 -15.31 4.06 -3.65
N VAL A 142 -16.30 3.17 -3.49
CA VAL A 142 -16.25 1.84 -4.09
C VAL A 142 -16.70 1.95 -5.54
N GLU A 143 -15.79 1.71 -6.47
CA GLU A 143 -16.09 1.71 -7.92
C GLU A 143 -16.62 0.35 -8.37
N ALA A 144 -16.10 -0.76 -7.82
CA ALA A 144 -16.57 -2.11 -8.12
C ALA A 144 -16.38 -3.07 -6.93
N TYR A 145 -17.28 -4.04 -6.81
CA TYR A 145 -17.19 -5.19 -5.93
C TYR A 145 -17.55 -6.45 -6.69
N GLU A 146 -16.66 -7.42 -6.69
CA GLU A 146 -16.83 -8.70 -7.37
C GLU A 146 -16.36 -9.85 -6.48
N GLN A 147 -16.76 -11.06 -6.80
CA GLN A 147 -16.21 -12.29 -6.26
C GLN A 147 -15.52 -13.07 -7.37
N GLY A 148 -14.35 -13.64 -7.05
CA GLY A 148 -13.56 -14.37 -8.03
C GLY A 148 -12.60 -15.34 -7.38
N THR A 149 -11.58 -15.74 -8.14
CA THR A 149 -10.49 -16.58 -7.64
C THR A 149 -9.13 -15.97 -8.01
N LEU A 150 -8.16 -16.06 -7.10
CA LEU A 150 -6.76 -15.77 -7.36
C LEU A 150 -5.94 -17.04 -7.04
N GLY A 151 -5.45 -17.71 -8.08
CA GLY A 151 -4.87 -19.04 -7.94
C GLY A 151 -5.90 -20.04 -7.36
N LYS A 152 -5.59 -20.60 -6.19
CA LYS A 152 -6.47 -21.54 -5.50
C LYS A 152 -7.44 -20.91 -4.49
N TYR A 153 -7.35 -19.61 -4.28
CA TYR A 153 -8.10 -18.91 -3.23
C TYR A 153 -9.33 -18.22 -3.80
N PRO A 154 -10.54 -18.46 -3.25
CA PRO A 154 -11.67 -17.57 -3.47
C PRO A 154 -11.35 -16.19 -2.88
N VAL A 155 -11.68 -15.12 -3.63
CA VAL A 155 -11.38 -13.75 -3.22
C VAL A 155 -12.55 -12.81 -3.42
N HIS A 156 -12.62 -11.80 -2.57
CA HIS A 156 -13.31 -10.54 -2.86
C HIS A 156 -12.38 -9.70 -3.73
N ILE A 157 -12.91 -9.11 -4.80
CA ILE A 157 -12.20 -8.18 -5.66
C ILE A 157 -12.88 -6.83 -5.49
N ILE A 158 -12.14 -5.87 -4.91
CA ILE A 158 -12.68 -4.56 -4.53
C ILE A 158 -11.88 -3.49 -5.26
N THR A 159 -12.55 -2.64 -6.03
CA THR A 159 -11.93 -1.47 -6.65
C THR A 159 -12.35 -0.22 -5.91
N LEU A 160 -11.39 0.49 -5.36
CA LEU A 160 -11.56 1.74 -4.63
C LEU A 160 -11.01 2.91 -5.45
N LYS A 161 -11.75 4.01 -5.49
CA LYS A 161 -11.34 5.27 -6.12
C LYS A 161 -11.17 6.33 -5.05
N ALA A 162 -10.02 6.99 -5.04
CA ALA A 162 -9.71 8.06 -4.10
C ALA A 162 -10.64 9.26 -4.32
N LYS A 163 -11.19 9.82 -3.23
CA LYS A 163 -12.02 11.03 -3.23
C LYS A 163 -11.19 12.30 -3.28
N THR A 164 -9.96 12.22 -2.80
CA THR A 164 -9.04 13.36 -2.69
C THR A 164 -7.66 12.98 -3.24
N SER A 165 -6.71 13.90 -3.17
CA SER A 165 -5.30 13.66 -3.51
C SER A 165 -4.47 13.14 -2.34
N GLU A 166 -5.09 12.87 -1.17
CA GLU A 166 -4.37 12.32 -0.01
C GLU A 166 -3.81 10.92 -0.24
N PRO A 167 -4.60 9.94 -0.78
CA PRO A 167 -4.04 8.64 -1.14
C PRO A 167 -2.94 8.74 -2.19
N SER A 168 -1.95 7.86 -2.11
CA SER A 168 -0.82 7.84 -3.05
C SER A 168 -1.22 7.49 -4.47
N TYR A 169 -2.33 6.78 -4.64
CA TYR A 169 -2.86 6.39 -5.95
C TYR A 169 -4.33 6.79 -6.09
N ALA A 170 -4.70 7.15 -7.31
CA ALA A 170 -6.07 7.59 -7.62
C ALA A 170 -7.08 6.45 -7.57
N LYS A 171 -6.62 5.21 -7.78
CA LYS A 171 -7.45 4.01 -7.73
C LYS A 171 -6.59 2.84 -7.28
N SER A 172 -7.17 1.96 -6.46
CA SER A 172 -6.56 0.69 -6.04
C SER A 172 -7.55 -0.46 -6.17
N LYS A 173 -7.06 -1.64 -6.58
CA LYS A 173 -7.84 -2.86 -6.72
C LYS A 173 -7.26 -3.95 -5.83
N PHE A 174 -8.04 -4.41 -4.88
CA PHE A 174 -7.64 -5.39 -3.86
C PHE A 174 -8.22 -6.76 -4.16
N TYR A 175 -7.43 -7.80 -3.95
CA TYR A 175 -7.83 -9.21 -4.01
C TYR A 175 -7.67 -9.80 -2.62
N ILE A 176 -8.78 -9.97 -1.90
CA ILE A 176 -8.82 -10.33 -0.48
C ILE A 176 -9.46 -11.70 -0.33
N ARG A 177 -8.83 -12.60 0.40
CA ARG A 177 -9.35 -13.95 0.64
C ARG A 177 -10.71 -13.89 1.36
N THR A 178 -11.60 -14.82 0.98
CA THR A 178 -12.96 -14.88 1.55
C THR A 178 -13.03 -15.65 2.87
N ASP A 179 -12.09 -16.57 3.12
CA ASP A 179 -12.04 -17.41 4.32
C ASP A 179 -11.33 -16.72 5.50
N ILE A 180 -10.29 -15.96 5.23
CA ILE A 180 -9.57 -15.11 6.17
C ILE A 180 -9.30 -13.81 5.41
N PRO A 181 -9.75 -12.64 5.88
CA PRO A 181 -9.61 -11.39 5.13
C PRO A 181 -8.16 -10.90 5.07
N LEU A 182 -7.38 -11.50 4.15
CA LEU A 182 -5.98 -11.16 3.89
C LEU A 182 -5.81 -10.76 2.43
N VAL A 183 -5.15 -9.65 2.19
CA VAL A 183 -4.81 -9.18 0.85
C VAL A 183 -3.78 -10.12 0.23
N LEU A 184 -4.10 -10.71 -0.92
CA LEU A 184 -3.14 -11.51 -1.69
C LEU A 184 -2.46 -10.69 -2.78
N LYS A 185 -3.20 -9.72 -3.33
CA LYS A 185 -2.74 -8.85 -4.40
C LYS A 185 -3.41 -7.49 -4.29
N GLU A 186 -2.66 -6.46 -4.61
CA GLU A 186 -3.12 -5.09 -4.83
C GLU A 186 -2.59 -4.57 -6.17
N GLU A 187 -3.40 -3.82 -6.88
CA GLU A 187 -3.05 -3.14 -8.12
C GLU A 187 -3.40 -1.68 -7.97
N ASP A 188 -2.42 -0.80 -8.19
CA ASP A 188 -2.57 0.65 -8.07
C ASP A 188 -2.54 1.31 -9.44
N PHE A 189 -3.46 2.26 -9.64
CA PHE A 189 -3.67 2.92 -10.91
C PHE A 189 -3.56 4.43 -10.78
N SER A 190 -3.14 5.06 -11.88
CA SER A 190 -3.22 6.51 -12.06
C SER A 190 -4.68 6.97 -12.25
N GLY A 191 -4.90 8.29 -12.23
CA GLY A 191 -6.20 8.89 -12.55
C GLY A 191 -6.69 8.65 -13.99
N SER A 192 -5.82 8.17 -14.89
CA SER A 192 -6.13 7.77 -16.28
C SER A 192 -6.25 6.25 -16.45
N ASP A 193 -6.45 5.51 -15.36
CA ASP A 193 -6.57 4.04 -15.34
C ASP A 193 -5.32 3.28 -15.84
N ARG A 194 -4.15 3.92 -15.83
CA ARG A 194 -2.90 3.23 -16.13
C ARG A 194 -2.42 2.50 -14.89
N LEU A 195 -2.17 1.19 -14.99
CA LEU A 195 -1.56 0.39 -13.93
C LEU A 195 -0.15 0.93 -13.64
N MET A 196 0.09 1.31 -12.37
CA MET A 196 1.33 1.92 -11.90
C MET A 196 2.22 0.91 -11.19
N ARG A 197 1.62 0.11 -10.28
CA ARG A 197 2.32 -0.94 -9.55
C ARG A 197 1.40 -2.12 -9.22
N THR A 198 2.03 -3.26 -8.96
CA THR A 198 1.37 -4.47 -8.43
C THR A 198 2.07 -4.90 -7.16
N ILE A 199 1.32 -5.10 -6.09
CA ILE A 199 1.80 -5.68 -4.84
C ILE A 199 1.27 -7.10 -4.73
N LEU A 200 2.14 -8.05 -4.41
CA LEU A 200 1.80 -9.45 -4.10
C LEU A 200 2.26 -9.77 -2.69
N ILE A 201 1.40 -10.41 -1.89
CA ILE A 201 1.73 -10.85 -0.53
C ILE A 201 1.64 -12.39 -0.48
N PRO A 202 2.71 -13.09 -0.90
CA PRO A 202 2.69 -14.54 -1.02
C PRO A 202 2.71 -15.26 0.33
N LYS A 203 3.14 -14.58 1.41
CA LYS A 203 3.28 -15.22 2.71
C LYS A 203 2.81 -14.33 3.85
N TYR A 204 1.92 -14.89 4.65
CA TYR A 204 1.52 -14.38 5.95
C TYR A 204 2.01 -15.32 7.06
N SER A 205 2.38 -14.77 8.19
CA SER A 205 2.66 -15.50 9.42
C SER A 205 1.57 -15.16 10.44
N LYS A 206 1.03 -16.20 11.09
CA LYS A 206 0.08 -16.02 12.19
C LYS A 206 0.88 -15.72 13.46
N VAL A 207 0.47 -14.68 14.18
CA VAL A 207 1.00 -14.27 15.47
C VAL A 207 -0.15 -14.14 16.49
N PRO A 208 0.11 -14.03 17.79
CA PRO A 208 -0.97 -13.96 18.78
C PRO A 208 -1.99 -12.83 18.53
N ALA A 209 -1.55 -11.70 17.99
CA ALA A 209 -2.39 -10.52 17.72
C ALA A 209 -3.13 -10.59 16.37
N GLY A 210 -2.85 -11.55 15.48
CA GLY A 210 -3.47 -11.64 14.16
C GLY A 210 -2.54 -12.22 13.10
N TYR A 211 -2.45 -11.59 11.94
CA TYR A 211 -1.60 -12.00 10.83
C TYR A 211 -0.66 -10.86 10.42
N VAL A 212 0.54 -11.24 9.97
CA VAL A 212 1.55 -10.31 9.43
C VAL A 212 1.99 -10.80 8.06
N GLY A 213 1.93 -9.92 7.05
CA GLY A 213 2.53 -10.15 5.74
C GLY A 213 4.06 -10.17 5.88
N THR A 214 4.68 -11.35 5.77
CA THR A 214 6.13 -11.50 6.01
C THR A 214 6.95 -11.56 4.73
N GLN A 215 6.33 -11.74 3.59
CA GLN A 215 6.96 -11.59 2.29
C GLN A 215 6.04 -10.79 1.38
N ILE A 216 6.60 -9.77 0.76
CA ILE A 216 5.87 -8.86 -0.13
C ILE A 216 6.73 -8.66 -1.37
N LEU A 217 6.11 -8.68 -2.55
CA LEU A 217 6.75 -8.35 -3.82
C LEU A 217 6.01 -7.17 -4.43
N ILE A 218 6.73 -6.09 -4.66
CA ILE A 218 6.22 -4.89 -5.31
C ILE A 218 6.86 -4.79 -6.69
N ARG A 219 6.05 -4.60 -7.72
CA ARG A 219 6.49 -4.42 -9.11
C ARG A 219 6.09 -3.04 -9.59
N ASP A 220 7.06 -2.33 -10.16
CA ASP A 220 6.77 -1.16 -10.97
C ASP A 220 6.24 -1.61 -12.34
N GLU A 221 5.01 -1.22 -12.66
CA GLU A 221 4.37 -1.59 -13.93
C GLU A 221 4.63 -0.54 -15.03
N LEU A 222 5.26 0.57 -14.68
CA LEU A 222 5.71 1.60 -15.62
C LEU A 222 7.10 1.28 -16.17
N ASN A 223 7.96 0.71 -15.31
CA ASN A 223 9.34 0.38 -15.62
C ASN A 223 9.52 -1.14 -15.62
N LYS A 224 9.32 -1.77 -16.76
CA LYS A 224 9.34 -3.24 -16.87
C LYS A 224 10.63 -3.83 -16.32
N GLY A 225 10.50 -4.72 -15.34
CA GLY A 225 11.60 -5.42 -14.67
C GLY A 225 12.12 -4.72 -13.42
N GLU A 226 11.58 -3.57 -13.05
CA GLU A 226 11.80 -3.00 -11.72
C GLU A 226 10.89 -3.69 -10.70
N GLN A 227 11.48 -4.11 -9.58
CA GLN A 227 10.74 -4.73 -8.49
C GLN A 227 11.52 -4.63 -7.18
N THR A 228 10.77 -4.62 -6.07
CA THR A 228 11.30 -4.70 -4.72
C THR A 228 10.71 -5.91 -4.00
N GLN A 229 11.57 -6.77 -3.47
CA GLN A 229 11.17 -7.84 -2.56
C GLN A 229 11.38 -7.37 -1.13
N GLN A 230 10.36 -7.50 -0.30
CA GLN A 230 10.41 -7.18 1.13
C GLN A 230 10.22 -8.44 1.96
N VAL A 231 11.07 -8.58 2.99
CA VAL A 231 10.95 -9.61 4.02
C VAL A 231 10.92 -8.94 5.38
N ILE A 232 9.92 -9.29 6.20
CA ILE A 232 9.78 -8.82 7.58
C ILE A 232 10.20 -9.95 8.52
N SER A 233 11.11 -9.64 9.46
CA SER A 233 11.62 -10.53 10.49
C SER A 233 11.72 -9.82 11.85
N ASP A 234 12.11 -10.57 12.89
CA ASP A 234 12.35 -10.07 14.26
C ASP A 234 11.20 -9.18 14.77
N LEU A 235 9.99 -9.60 14.47
CA LEU A 235 8.77 -8.89 14.84
C LEU A 235 8.48 -9.08 16.32
N THR A 236 8.30 -7.98 17.06
CA THR A 236 7.87 -7.96 18.45
C THR A 236 6.74 -6.97 18.64
N PHE A 237 5.89 -7.26 19.65
CA PHE A 237 4.73 -6.43 20.03
C PHE A 237 4.89 -5.92 21.47
N ASP A 238 6.11 -5.77 21.93
CA ASP A 238 6.41 -5.21 23.24
C ASP A 238 6.20 -3.69 23.24
N SER A 239 5.79 -3.15 24.39
CA SER A 239 5.66 -1.70 24.58
C SER A 239 6.98 -0.98 24.32
N LEU A 240 6.93 0.08 23.51
CA LEU A 240 8.09 0.86 23.09
C LEU A 240 8.22 2.12 23.95
N PRO A 241 9.44 2.45 24.44
CA PRO A 241 9.68 3.69 25.17
C PRO A 241 9.48 4.92 24.26
N ASP A 242 8.85 5.98 24.76
CA ASP A 242 8.60 7.24 24.02
C ASP A 242 9.85 7.85 23.41
N LYS A 243 11.02 7.68 24.07
CA LYS A 243 12.30 8.18 23.58
C LYS A 243 12.66 7.71 22.17
N ILE A 244 12.16 6.54 21.74
CA ILE A 244 12.43 5.99 20.40
C ILE A 244 11.83 6.89 19.31
N PHE A 245 10.72 7.56 19.60
CA PHE A 245 10.00 8.43 18.68
C PHE A 245 10.46 9.90 18.76
N THR A 246 11.77 10.12 18.97
CA THR A 246 12.33 11.46 19.09
C THR A 246 13.51 11.67 18.15
N LYS A 247 13.74 12.93 17.75
CA LYS A 247 14.96 13.32 17.00
C LYS A 247 16.23 12.94 17.74
N ALA A 248 16.24 13.13 19.07
CA ALA A 248 17.38 12.78 19.92
C ALA A 248 17.73 11.28 19.85
N TYR A 249 16.76 10.41 19.67
CA TYR A 249 17.03 8.98 19.47
C TYR A 249 17.83 8.72 18.21
N LEU A 250 17.42 9.27 17.06
CA LEU A 250 18.14 9.12 15.79
C LEU A 250 19.55 9.72 15.85
N GLU A 251 19.70 10.90 16.49
CA GLU A 251 21.00 11.55 16.69
C GLU A 251 21.93 10.72 17.58
N GLY A 252 21.37 9.98 18.53
CA GLY A 252 22.12 9.16 19.50
C GLY A 252 22.54 7.77 18.99
N LEU A 253 22.14 7.37 17.77
CA LEU A 253 22.50 6.08 17.18
C LEU A 253 23.90 6.05 16.53
N ASN A 254 24.60 7.20 16.44
CA ASN A 254 25.88 7.39 15.78
C ASN A 254 26.95 7.89 16.73
#